data_939c6f16afdedfc32558d3299c2ea568
#
_entry.id   939c6f16afdedfc32558d3299c2ea568
#
_cell.length_a   1.000
_cell.length_b   1.000
_cell.length_c   1.000
_cell.angle_alpha   90.00
_cell.angle_beta   90.00
_cell.angle_gamma   90.00
#
_symmetry.space_group_name_H-M   'P 1'
#
loop_
_entity.id
_entity.type
_entity.pdbx_description
1 polymer ?
#
loop_
_entity_poly.entity_id
_entity_poly.type
_entity_poly.pdbx_seq_one_letter_code
_entity_poly.pdbx_strand_id
1 'polypeptide(L)'
;MNKFQIERENIINGGSASASEIVSGAIKDNKRGILVGEKTFGKGSVQTLIPLPDGDGMKLTIAKYYTPSGICIHGIGIEPDVKVVEKEGYMLFDSMVTNIDENESKENKKELIKEIKGEEAAKEFENHKDIQLDTAVGILKGLLINSNNK
;
A
#
# COMPACT_ATOMS: atom_id res chain seq x y z
N MET A 1 6.39 -15.10 -29.63
CA MET A 1 6.48 -13.86 -28.81
C MET A 1 6.36 -14.29 -27.36
N ASN A 2 7.49 -14.46 -26.65
CA ASN A 2 7.50 -14.91 -25.26
C ASN A 2 6.80 -13.84 -24.41
N LYS A 3 5.59 -14.14 -23.95
CA LYS A 3 4.96 -13.39 -22.87
C LYS A 3 5.81 -13.65 -21.63
N PHE A 4 6.62 -12.70 -21.24
CA PHE A 4 7.15 -12.66 -19.89
C PHE A 4 5.94 -12.53 -18.94
N GLN A 5 5.48 -13.66 -18.44
CA GLN A 5 4.53 -13.71 -17.34
C GLN A 5 5.32 -13.30 -16.09
N ILE A 6 5.40 -12.00 -15.83
CA ILE A 6 5.95 -11.53 -14.57
C ILE A 6 4.78 -11.64 -13.57
N GLU A 7 4.81 -12.71 -12.80
CA GLU A 7 3.95 -12.88 -11.65
C GLU A 7 4.38 -11.85 -10.61
N ARG A 8 3.54 -10.86 -10.39
CA ARG A 8 3.76 -9.79 -9.41
C ARG A 8 2.59 -9.75 -8.48
N GLU A 9 2.89 -9.61 -7.21
CA GLU A 9 1.92 -9.27 -6.19
C GLU A 9 2.23 -7.91 -5.63
N ASN A 10 1.17 -7.15 -5.38
CA ASN A 10 1.27 -5.83 -4.78
C ASN A 10 0.36 -5.81 -3.58
N ILE A 11 0.92 -5.50 -2.43
CA ILE A 11 0.15 -5.26 -1.22
C ILE A 11 -0.32 -3.81 -1.26
N ILE A 12 -1.61 -3.60 -1.06
CA ILE A 12 -2.25 -2.29 -1.04
C ILE A 12 -3.15 -2.14 0.20
N ASN A 13 -3.27 -0.93 0.71
CA ASN A 13 -4.13 -0.63 1.85
C ASN A 13 -4.63 0.82 1.80
N GLY A 14 -5.36 1.27 2.81
CA GLY A 14 -5.88 2.63 2.92
C GLY A 14 -4.82 3.74 2.95
N GLY A 15 -3.55 3.42 3.23
CA GLY A 15 -2.41 4.33 3.13
C GLY A 15 -1.84 4.45 1.72
N SER A 16 -2.17 3.52 0.83
CA SER A 16 -1.72 3.55 -0.57
C SER A 16 -2.44 4.66 -1.33
N ALA A 17 -1.71 5.68 -1.78
CA ALA A 17 -2.29 6.85 -2.41
C ALA A 17 -1.48 7.35 -3.62
N SER A 18 -2.11 8.14 -4.50
CA SER A 18 -1.46 8.87 -5.59
C SER A 18 -0.68 7.96 -6.55
N ALA A 19 0.66 8.07 -6.60
CA ALA A 19 1.51 7.28 -7.51
C ALA A 19 1.35 5.76 -7.31
N SER A 20 1.23 5.30 -6.08
CA SER A 20 1.00 3.88 -5.80
C SER A 20 -0.33 3.39 -6.38
N GLU A 21 -1.37 4.23 -6.39
CA GLU A 21 -2.65 3.89 -7.00
C GLU A 21 -2.58 3.85 -8.53
N ILE A 22 -1.77 4.72 -9.15
CA ILE A 22 -1.52 4.68 -10.60
C ILE A 22 -0.87 3.35 -10.98
N VAL A 23 0.17 2.95 -10.24
CA VAL A 23 0.88 1.69 -10.48
C VAL A 23 -0.04 0.49 -10.25
N SER A 24 -0.76 0.46 -9.13
CA SER A 24 -1.69 -0.63 -8.79
C SER A 24 -2.82 -0.75 -9.82
N GLY A 25 -3.42 0.37 -10.22
CA GLY A 25 -4.45 0.38 -11.27
C GLY A 25 -3.93 -0.12 -12.62
N ALA A 26 -2.72 0.29 -13.00
CA ALA A 26 -2.08 -0.18 -14.24
C ALA A 26 -1.80 -1.69 -14.20
N ILE A 27 -1.33 -2.22 -13.08
CA ILE A 27 -1.06 -3.66 -12.89
C ILE A 27 -2.36 -4.46 -12.97
N LYS A 28 -3.40 -4.02 -12.27
CA LYS A 28 -4.70 -4.67 -12.24
C LYS A 28 -5.36 -4.72 -13.61
N ASP A 29 -5.50 -3.58 -14.27
CA ASP A 29 -6.20 -3.47 -15.54
C ASP A 29 -5.49 -4.23 -16.68
N ASN A 30 -4.16 -4.24 -16.66
CA ASN A 30 -3.37 -5.01 -17.63
C ASN A 30 -3.17 -6.49 -17.24
N LYS A 31 -3.77 -6.93 -16.11
CA LYS A 31 -3.63 -8.31 -15.60
C LYS A 31 -2.17 -8.75 -15.49
N ARG A 32 -1.32 -7.84 -14.97
CA ARG A 32 0.12 -8.05 -14.83
C ARG A 32 0.53 -8.45 -13.42
N GLY A 33 -0.42 -8.62 -12.51
CA GLY A 33 -0.22 -9.02 -11.13
C GLY A 33 -1.53 -9.10 -10.38
N ILE A 34 -1.45 -9.48 -9.12
CA ILE A 34 -2.56 -9.61 -8.18
C ILE A 34 -2.40 -8.54 -7.11
N LEU A 35 -3.46 -7.82 -6.79
CA LEU A 35 -3.51 -6.88 -5.70
C LEU A 35 -4.07 -7.55 -4.44
N VAL A 36 -3.32 -7.52 -3.35
CA VAL A 36 -3.68 -8.14 -2.06
C VAL A 36 -3.80 -7.06 -1.00
N GLY A 37 -4.79 -7.15 -0.13
CA GLY A 37 -4.94 -6.27 1.02
C GLY A 37 -6.27 -5.53 1.07
N GLU A 38 -6.23 -4.22 1.19
CA GLU A 38 -7.41 -3.38 1.36
C GLU A 38 -7.50 -2.30 0.27
N LYS A 39 -8.68 -1.69 0.17
CA LYS A 39 -8.93 -0.60 -0.76
C LYS A 39 -8.01 0.58 -0.51
N THR A 40 -7.48 1.17 -1.58
CA THR A 40 -6.58 2.32 -1.51
C THR A 40 -7.31 3.63 -1.18
N PHE A 41 -6.56 4.68 -0.88
CA PHE A 41 -7.06 5.96 -0.40
C PHE A 41 -7.98 6.71 -1.39
N GLY A 42 -7.63 6.70 -2.69
CA GLY A 42 -8.40 7.43 -3.70
C GLY A 42 -7.90 8.86 -3.98
N LYS A 43 -6.58 9.10 -3.94
CA LYS A 43 -5.98 10.39 -4.29
C LYS A 43 -5.63 10.43 -5.79
N GLY A 44 -6.64 10.65 -6.62
CA GLY A 44 -6.49 10.66 -8.08
C GLY A 44 -6.50 12.06 -8.72
N SER A 45 -6.18 13.13 -7.97
CA SER A 45 -6.16 14.50 -8.49
C SER A 45 -4.74 15.01 -8.74
N VAL A 46 -4.56 15.74 -9.85
CA VAL A 46 -3.36 16.53 -10.14
C VAL A 46 -3.62 17.97 -9.72
N GLN A 47 -2.72 18.52 -8.92
CA GLN A 47 -2.85 19.88 -8.40
C GLN A 47 -1.62 20.71 -8.80
N THR A 48 -1.87 21.98 -9.12
CA THR A 48 -0.83 22.99 -9.31
C THR A 48 -0.90 24.07 -8.26
N LEU A 49 0.23 24.66 -7.94
CA LEU A 49 0.31 25.84 -7.07
C LEU A 49 0.48 27.07 -7.96
N ILE A 50 -0.44 28.01 -7.84
CA ILE A 50 -0.43 29.28 -8.56
C ILE A 50 -0.03 30.37 -7.56
N PRO A 51 1.12 31.06 -7.72
CA PRO A 51 1.50 32.18 -6.87
C PRO A 51 0.56 33.36 -7.11
N LEU A 52 0.15 34.03 -6.04
CA LEU A 52 -0.69 35.24 -6.09
C LEU A 52 0.18 36.50 -5.90
N PRO A 53 -0.28 37.68 -6.40
CA PRO A 53 0.49 38.93 -6.31
C PRO A 53 0.81 39.42 -4.92
N ASP A 54 0.04 39.02 -3.92
CA ASP A 54 0.19 39.33 -2.49
C ASP A 54 1.21 38.44 -1.77
N GLY A 55 1.81 37.47 -2.49
CA GLY A 55 2.75 36.50 -1.93
C GLY A 55 2.11 35.20 -1.46
N ASP A 56 0.81 35.08 -1.47
CA ASP A 56 0.07 33.87 -1.19
C ASP A 56 0.14 32.87 -2.35
N GLY A 57 -0.34 31.65 -2.11
CA GLY A 57 -0.40 30.59 -3.12
C GLY A 57 -1.76 29.94 -3.19
N MET A 58 -2.31 29.81 -4.39
CA MET A 58 -3.55 29.08 -4.63
C MET A 58 -3.27 27.68 -5.16
N LYS A 59 -3.79 26.66 -4.47
CA LYS A 59 -3.69 25.25 -4.90
C LYS A 59 -4.95 24.87 -5.68
N LEU A 60 -4.78 24.60 -6.97
CA LEU A 60 -5.86 24.31 -7.89
C LEU A 60 -5.75 22.89 -8.46
N THR A 61 -6.86 22.14 -8.46
CA THR A 61 -6.93 20.85 -9.16
C THR A 61 -7.14 21.10 -10.66
N ILE A 62 -6.20 20.61 -11.47
CA ILE A 62 -6.18 20.82 -12.92
C ILE A 62 -6.49 19.57 -13.74
N ALA A 63 -6.35 18.38 -13.15
CA ALA A 63 -6.63 17.11 -13.83
C ALA A 63 -6.94 16.00 -12.83
N LYS A 64 -7.42 14.86 -13.35
CA LYS A 64 -7.63 13.63 -12.59
C LYS A 64 -6.95 12.46 -13.29
N TYR A 65 -6.50 11.50 -12.49
CA TYR A 65 -5.97 10.23 -12.99
C TYR A 65 -7.09 9.25 -13.25
N TYR A 66 -6.93 8.51 -14.33
CA TYR A 66 -7.80 7.39 -14.71
C TYR A 66 -6.94 6.16 -14.91
N THR A 67 -7.48 4.99 -14.55
CA THR A 67 -6.84 3.72 -14.87
C THR A 67 -6.91 3.45 -16.37
N PRO A 68 -6.13 2.50 -16.92
CA PRO A 68 -6.23 2.11 -18.33
C PRO A 68 -7.66 1.74 -18.77
N SER A 69 -8.48 1.19 -17.86
CA SER A 69 -9.90 0.88 -18.12
C SER A 69 -10.83 2.11 -18.06
N GLY A 70 -10.30 3.30 -17.78
CA GLY A 70 -11.06 4.56 -17.73
C GLY A 70 -11.72 4.85 -16.39
N ILE A 71 -11.40 4.12 -15.33
CA ILE A 71 -11.95 4.36 -14.00
C ILE A 71 -11.21 5.53 -13.34
N CYS A 72 -11.96 6.53 -12.86
CA CYS A 72 -11.40 7.64 -12.11
C CYS A 72 -11.00 7.19 -10.70
N ILE A 73 -9.73 7.33 -10.36
CA ILE A 73 -9.21 6.94 -9.03
C ILE A 73 -9.70 7.89 -7.93
N HIS A 74 -9.93 9.18 -8.28
CA HIS A 74 -10.21 10.22 -7.29
C HIS A 74 -11.52 10.00 -6.53
N GLY A 75 -11.42 9.90 -5.20
CA GLY A 75 -12.53 9.64 -4.29
C GLY A 75 -13.04 8.19 -4.30
N ILE A 76 -12.49 7.34 -5.17
CA ILE A 76 -12.90 5.94 -5.32
C ILE A 76 -11.84 4.98 -4.80
N GLY A 77 -10.55 5.19 -5.17
CA GLY A 77 -9.46 4.25 -4.88
C GLY A 77 -9.47 3.01 -5.77
N ILE A 78 -8.57 2.09 -5.48
CA ILE A 78 -8.41 0.81 -6.17
C ILE A 78 -8.79 -0.31 -5.21
N GLU A 79 -9.70 -1.19 -5.62
CA GLU A 79 -10.05 -2.38 -4.85
C GLU A 79 -9.01 -3.49 -5.06
N PRO A 80 -8.60 -4.22 -4.01
CA PRO A 80 -7.74 -5.38 -4.16
C PRO A 80 -8.45 -6.52 -4.89
N ASP A 81 -7.68 -7.45 -5.46
CA ASP A 81 -8.19 -8.68 -6.04
C ASP A 81 -8.43 -9.74 -4.95
N VAL A 82 -7.57 -9.72 -3.92
CA VAL A 82 -7.72 -10.55 -2.72
C VAL A 82 -7.81 -9.64 -1.51
N LYS A 83 -8.99 -9.57 -0.91
CA LYS A 83 -9.22 -8.72 0.27
C LYS A 83 -8.68 -9.37 1.53
N VAL A 84 -7.71 -8.71 2.17
CA VAL A 84 -7.14 -9.10 3.47
C VAL A 84 -7.13 -7.87 4.35
N VAL A 85 -7.96 -7.89 5.39
CA VAL A 85 -8.07 -6.76 6.34
C VAL A 85 -7.04 -6.95 7.44
N GLU A 86 -6.21 -5.93 7.65
CA GLU A 86 -5.30 -5.87 8.79
C GLU A 86 -6.10 -5.65 10.08
N LYS A 87 -5.66 -6.24 11.21
CA LYS A 87 -6.33 -6.02 12.49
C LYS A 87 -6.17 -4.55 12.91
N GLU A 88 -7.28 -3.96 13.38
CA GLU A 88 -7.25 -2.64 14.02
C GLU A 88 -6.20 -2.61 15.14
N GLY A 89 -5.32 -1.64 15.11
CA GLY A 89 -4.20 -1.51 16.05
C GLY A 89 -2.84 -1.43 15.37
N TYR A 90 -2.62 -2.17 14.29
CA TYR A 90 -1.35 -2.13 13.56
C TYR A 90 -1.17 -0.84 12.77
N MET A 91 -2.21 -0.34 12.10
CA MET A 91 -2.15 0.96 11.40
C MET A 91 -1.87 2.14 12.34
N LEU A 92 -2.41 2.09 13.57
CA LEU A 92 -2.07 3.09 14.60
C LEU A 92 -0.62 2.97 15.05
N PHE A 93 -0.10 1.75 15.07
CA PHE A 93 1.28 1.45 15.45
C PHE A 93 2.27 1.92 14.39
N ASP A 94 2.02 1.59 13.13
CA ASP A 94 2.87 1.96 11.99
C ASP A 94 2.93 3.48 11.81
N SER A 95 1.80 4.18 11.96
CA SER A 95 1.77 5.65 11.92
C SER A 95 2.50 6.34 13.09
N MET A 96 2.67 5.66 14.22
CA MET A 96 3.41 6.17 15.38
C MET A 96 4.91 5.85 15.30
N VAL A 97 5.27 4.80 14.59
CA VAL A 97 6.64 4.30 14.38
C VAL A 97 7.30 4.94 13.14
N THR A 98 6.55 5.66 12.30
CA THR A 98 7.07 6.35 11.09
C THR A 98 8.11 7.45 11.37
N ASN A 99 8.34 7.82 12.63
CA ASN A 99 9.48 8.66 13.02
C ASN A 99 10.74 7.86 13.40
N ILE A 100 10.69 6.53 13.34
CA ILE A 100 11.83 5.65 13.60
C ILE A 100 12.42 5.30 12.25
N ASP A 101 13.74 5.36 12.13
CA ASP A 101 14.48 5.00 10.91
C ASP A 101 14.00 3.63 10.42
N GLU A 102 13.59 3.55 9.15
CA GLU A 102 13.12 2.30 8.52
C GLU A 102 14.17 1.19 8.58
N ASN A 103 15.46 1.57 8.71
CA ASN A 103 16.59 0.67 8.82
C ASN A 103 16.86 0.18 10.26
N GLU A 104 16.09 0.63 11.24
CA GLU A 104 16.29 0.23 12.62
C GLU A 104 15.86 -1.22 12.85
N SER A 105 16.64 -1.95 13.64
CA SER A 105 16.40 -3.37 13.89
C SER A 105 15.04 -3.59 14.60
N LYS A 106 14.43 -4.75 14.39
CA LYS A 106 13.14 -5.11 15.01
C LYS A 106 13.24 -5.07 16.55
N GLU A 107 14.41 -5.39 17.10
CA GLU A 107 14.69 -5.33 18.54
C GLU A 107 14.64 -3.88 19.07
N ASN A 108 15.28 -2.93 18.37
CA ASN A 108 15.28 -1.53 18.76
C ASN A 108 13.87 -0.93 18.69
N LYS A 109 13.12 -1.27 17.64
CA LYS A 109 11.72 -0.86 17.49
C LYS A 109 10.86 -1.37 18.66
N LYS A 110 11.06 -2.63 19.07
CA LYS A 110 10.37 -3.23 20.21
C LYS A 110 10.70 -2.51 21.53
N GLU A 111 11.96 -2.17 21.75
CA GLU A 111 12.41 -1.51 22.98
C GLU A 111 11.82 -0.09 23.08
N LEU A 112 11.78 0.65 21.98
CA LEU A 112 11.18 1.96 21.91
C LEU A 112 9.64 1.92 22.13
N ILE A 113 8.98 0.91 21.58
CA ILE A 113 7.55 0.67 21.82
C ILE A 113 7.28 0.37 23.30
N LYS A 114 8.16 -0.42 23.93
CA LYS A 114 8.09 -0.73 25.35
C LYS A 114 8.22 0.53 26.22
N GLU A 115 9.12 1.45 25.87
CA GLU A 115 9.28 2.73 26.58
C GLU A 115 8.09 3.67 26.43
N ILE A 116 7.53 3.78 25.20
CA ILE A 116 6.46 4.74 24.90
C ILE A 116 5.08 4.22 25.30
N LYS A 117 4.81 2.95 25.11
CA LYS A 117 3.47 2.34 25.22
C LYS A 117 3.36 1.23 26.26
N GLY A 118 4.47 0.77 26.82
CA GLY A 118 4.51 -0.27 27.84
C GLY A 118 4.74 -1.69 27.28
N GLU A 119 4.85 -2.61 28.21
CA GLU A 119 5.29 -4.00 27.95
C GLU A 119 4.24 -4.83 27.17
N GLU A 120 2.97 -4.51 27.32
CA GLU A 120 1.86 -5.18 26.64
C GLU A 120 1.86 -4.87 25.14
N ALA A 121 2.04 -3.61 24.76
CA ALA A 121 2.16 -3.18 23.38
C ALA A 121 3.42 -3.75 22.70
N ALA A 122 4.53 -3.88 23.42
CA ALA A 122 5.75 -4.50 22.91
C ALA A 122 5.58 -6.00 22.63
N LYS A 123 4.82 -6.72 23.46
CA LYS A 123 4.46 -8.12 23.22
C LYS A 123 3.52 -8.30 22.03
N GLU A 124 2.57 -7.38 21.88
CA GLU A 124 1.63 -7.39 20.76
C GLU A 124 2.40 -7.17 19.44
N PHE A 125 3.34 -6.23 19.40
CA PHE A 125 4.23 -5.99 18.27
C PHE A 125 5.10 -7.21 17.93
N GLU A 126 5.65 -7.91 18.93
CA GLU A 126 6.48 -9.11 18.74
C GLU A 126 5.69 -10.27 18.12
N ASN A 127 4.44 -10.44 18.55
CA ASN A 127 3.55 -11.52 18.11
C ASN A 127 2.75 -11.17 16.86
N HIS A 128 2.87 -9.93 16.37
CA HIS A 128 2.15 -9.51 15.18
C HIS A 128 2.63 -10.27 13.95
N LYS A 129 1.67 -10.87 13.25
CA LYS A 129 1.88 -11.45 11.92
C LYS A 129 1.26 -10.51 10.89
N ASP A 130 2.05 -10.07 9.95
CA ASP A 130 1.57 -9.38 8.77
C ASP A 130 0.78 -10.35 7.88
N ILE A 131 -0.53 -10.35 8.10
CA ILE A 131 -1.45 -11.27 7.41
C ILE A 131 -1.50 -10.94 5.91
N GLN A 132 -1.33 -9.68 5.52
CA GLN A 132 -1.31 -9.27 4.13
C GLN A 132 -0.08 -9.82 3.42
N LEU A 133 1.10 -9.68 4.02
CA LEU A 133 2.34 -10.22 3.50
C LEU A 133 2.32 -11.75 3.46
N ASP A 134 1.89 -12.42 4.53
CA ASP A 134 1.78 -13.88 4.59
C ASP A 134 0.84 -14.43 3.51
N THR A 135 -0.28 -13.75 3.27
CA THR A 135 -1.23 -14.11 2.21
C THR A 135 -0.61 -13.92 0.83
N ALA A 136 0.03 -12.79 0.57
CA ALA A 136 0.71 -12.51 -0.70
C ALA A 136 1.78 -13.56 -0.99
N VAL A 137 2.67 -13.83 -0.03
CA VAL A 137 3.71 -14.88 -0.15
C VAL A 137 3.09 -16.26 -0.41
N GLY A 138 1.97 -16.59 0.23
CA GLY A 138 1.24 -17.85 0.01
C GLY A 138 0.73 -17.99 -1.43
N ILE A 139 0.12 -16.94 -1.98
CA ILE A 139 -0.36 -16.90 -3.37
C ILE A 139 0.82 -17.02 -4.34
N LEU A 140 1.90 -16.26 -4.14
CA LEU A 140 3.08 -16.31 -5.00
C LEU A 140 3.70 -17.71 -5.04
N LYS A 141 3.84 -18.38 -3.91
CA LYS A 141 4.31 -19.77 -3.84
C LYS A 141 3.40 -20.71 -4.63
N GLY A 142 2.08 -20.56 -4.51
CA GLY A 142 1.10 -21.34 -5.27
C GLY A 142 1.22 -21.15 -6.77
N LEU A 143 1.42 -19.92 -7.23
CA LEU A 143 1.62 -19.60 -8.65
C LEU A 143 2.92 -20.17 -9.18
N LEU A 144 4.03 -20.08 -8.43
CA LEU A 144 5.33 -20.65 -8.82
C LEU A 144 5.30 -22.17 -8.93
N ILE A 145 4.61 -22.87 -8.03
CA ILE A 145 4.43 -24.33 -8.11
C ILE A 145 3.66 -24.71 -9.37
N ASN A 146 2.62 -23.96 -9.72
CA ASN A 146 1.80 -24.23 -10.91
C ASN A 146 2.54 -23.93 -12.22
N SER A 147 3.45 -22.97 -12.23
CA SER A 147 4.26 -22.62 -13.40
C SER A 147 5.34 -23.68 -13.70
N ASN A 148 5.87 -24.33 -12.67
CA ASN A 148 6.90 -25.37 -12.81
C ASN A 148 6.33 -26.75 -13.22
N ASN A 149 5.00 -26.90 -13.19
CA ASN A 149 4.30 -28.15 -13.57
C ASN A 149 3.72 -28.12 -15.01
N LYS A 150 4.07 -27.12 -15.80
CA LYS A 150 3.75 -26.97 -17.21
C LYS A 150 5.00 -27.05 -18.06
#